data_8ca8e1d00456504e4ffd07a3442cd41f
#
_entry.id   8ca8e1d00456504e4ffd07a3442cd41f
#
_cell.length_a   1.000
_cell.length_b   1.000
_cell.length_c   1.000
_cell.angle_alpha   90.00
_cell.angle_beta   90.00
_cell.angle_gamma   90.00
#
_symmetry.space_group_name_H-M   'P 1'
#
loop_
_entity.id
_entity.type
_entity.pdbx_description
1 polymer ?
#
loop_
_entity_poly.entity_id
_entity_poly.type
_entity_poly.pdbx_seq_one_letter_code
_entity_poly.pdbx_strand_id
1 'polypeptide(L)'
;MFSMASMTDVIFLLLIFFMVTSTFVLPSAMEVNLPQSGQQTTLKPTTRIYMDKEMNMFATQGDSISEGELMPLPPEQLVTFMQTVRAANPDEFVALYADEEVPYGRIVDILDKGSKNGLKIVLATKPASATYAAPEPETAPEATPAEPVLP
;
A
#
# COMPACT_ATOMS: atom_id res chain seq x y z
N MET A 1 -35.87 47.91 6.53
CA MET A 1 -34.41 48.12 6.41
C MET A 1 -33.67 46.90 6.89
N PHE A 2 -32.95 46.25 6.02
CA PHE A 2 -32.02 45.21 6.44
C PHE A 2 -30.84 45.88 7.16
N SER A 3 -30.59 45.42 8.38
CA SER A 3 -29.41 45.86 9.11
C SER A 3 -28.18 45.26 8.47
N MET A 4 -27.15 46.07 8.21
CA MET A 4 -25.86 45.57 7.69
C MET A 4 -25.26 44.51 8.61
N ALA A 5 -25.51 44.58 9.90
CA ALA A 5 -25.06 43.58 10.86
C ALA A 5 -25.73 42.22 10.66
N SER A 6 -27.00 42.16 10.28
CA SER A 6 -27.67 40.88 9.98
C SER A 6 -27.14 40.22 8.70
N MET A 7 -26.77 41.02 7.73
CA MET A 7 -26.27 40.53 6.47
C MET A 7 -24.86 39.93 6.64
N THR A 8 -24.00 40.58 7.41
CA THR A 8 -22.67 40.07 7.71
C THR A 8 -22.71 38.78 8.55
N ASP A 9 -23.67 38.64 9.45
CA ASP A 9 -23.87 37.46 10.25
C ASP A 9 -24.23 36.23 9.37
N VAL A 10 -25.19 36.43 8.46
CA VAL A 10 -25.57 35.35 7.51
C VAL A 10 -24.39 34.92 6.64
N ILE A 11 -23.61 35.88 6.14
CA ILE A 11 -22.41 35.58 5.35
C ILE A 11 -21.38 34.84 6.19
N PHE A 12 -21.19 35.23 7.44
CA PHE A 12 -20.26 34.58 8.36
C PHE A 12 -20.67 33.14 8.68
N LEU A 13 -21.98 32.92 8.95
CA LEU A 13 -22.51 31.57 9.17
C LEU A 13 -22.34 30.66 7.94
N LEU A 14 -22.59 31.19 6.75
CA LEU A 14 -22.34 30.45 5.49
C LEU A 14 -20.86 30.11 5.32
N LEU A 15 -19.97 31.03 5.63
CA LEU A 15 -18.53 30.81 5.56
C LEU A 15 -18.07 29.70 6.51
N ILE A 16 -18.54 29.72 7.76
CA ILE A 16 -18.26 28.67 8.75
C ILE A 16 -18.85 27.34 8.28
N PHE A 17 -20.08 27.35 7.77
CA PHE A 17 -20.72 26.14 7.23
C PHE A 17 -19.90 25.52 6.11
N PHE A 18 -19.47 26.30 5.13
CA PHE A 18 -18.60 25.80 4.05
C PHE A 18 -17.24 25.39 4.56
N MET A 19 -16.66 26.05 5.52
CA MET A 19 -15.40 25.66 6.13
C MET A 19 -15.52 24.30 6.83
N VAL A 20 -16.56 24.09 7.62
CA VAL A 20 -16.79 22.82 8.32
C VAL A 20 -17.12 21.69 7.34
N THR A 21 -17.96 21.95 6.33
CA THR A 21 -18.28 20.93 5.32
C THR A 21 -17.11 20.62 4.40
N SER A 22 -16.23 21.60 4.14
CA SER A 22 -15.01 21.39 3.36
C SER A 22 -13.98 20.50 4.07
N THR A 23 -14.04 20.39 5.39
CA THR A 23 -13.19 19.49 6.17
C THR A 23 -13.70 18.04 6.21
N PHE A 24 -14.83 17.74 5.59
CA PHE A 24 -15.25 16.36 5.34
C PHE A 24 -14.42 15.76 4.20
N VAL A 25 -13.13 15.76 4.37
CA VAL A 25 -12.26 14.85 3.63
C VAL A 25 -12.54 13.48 4.21
N LEU A 26 -13.29 12.67 3.49
CA LEU A 26 -13.36 11.26 3.79
C LEU A 26 -11.91 10.76 3.75
N PRO A 27 -11.38 10.21 4.83
CA PRO A 27 -10.06 9.61 4.80
C PRO A 27 -10.14 8.40 3.88
N SER A 28 -9.90 8.62 2.60
CA SER A 28 -9.76 7.56 1.60
C SER A 28 -8.39 6.91 1.71
N ALA A 29 -7.56 7.38 2.62
CA ALA A 29 -6.27 6.78 2.90
C ALA A 29 -6.49 5.56 3.79
N MET A 30 -6.51 4.40 3.16
CA MET A 30 -6.44 3.14 3.86
C MET A 30 -5.00 2.97 4.38
N GLU A 31 -4.84 3.03 5.70
CA GLU A 31 -3.56 2.72 6.31
C GLU A 31 -3.35 1.20 6.28
N VAL A 32 -2.50 0.75 5.38
CA VAL A 32 -2.04 -0.62 5.31
C VAL A 32 -0.61 -0.68 5.82
N ASN A 33 -0.40 -1.36 6.93
CA ASN A 33 0.94 -1.64 7.43
C ASN A 33 1.56 -2.76 6.59
N LEU A 34 2.36 -2.38 5.62
CA LEU A 34 3.02 -3.34 4.74
C LEU A 34 4.19 -4.04 5.44
N PRO A 35 4.36 -5.34 5.24
CA PRO A 35 5.53 -6.05 5.71
C PRO A 35 6.81 -5.46 5.09
N GLN A 36 7.90 -5.49 5.83
CA GLN A 36 9.17 -4.94 5.38
C GLN A 36 9.93 -5.97 4.53
N SER A 37 10.58 -5.50 3.48
CA SER A 37 11.42 -6.31 2.62
C SER A 37 12.71 -5.56 2.28
N GLY A 38 13.82 -6.29 2.25
CA GLY A 38 15.11 -5.75 1.84
C GLY A 38 15.28 -5.63 0.32
N GLN A 39 14.36 -6.20 -0.46
CA GLN A 39 14.40 -6.11 -1.92
C GLN A 39 13.23 -5.30 -2.45
N GLN A 40 13.53 -4.28 -3.20
CA GLN A 40 12.54 -3.45 -3.87
C GLN A 40 12.76 -3.44 -5.38
N THR A 41 11.69 -3.64 -6.11
CA THR A 41 11.65 -3.47 -7.55
C THR A 41 10.94 -2.16 -7.87
N THR A 42 11.57 -1.33 -8.68
CA THR A 42 11.04 0.00 -9.06
C THR A 42 9.94 -0.09 -10.13
N LEU A 43 9.28 -1.22 -10.25
CA LEU A 43 8.17 -1.37 -11.19
C LEU A 43 6.96 -0.57 -10.69
N LYS A 44 6.36 0.20 -11.58
CA LYS A 44 5.13 0.96 -11.31
C LYS A 44 3.93 0.14 -11.78
N PRO A 45 3.18 -0.49 -10.88
CA PRO A 45 1.97 -1.20 -11.28
C PRO A 45 0.86 -0.21 -11.60
N THR A 46 0.13 -0.45 -12.67
CA THR A 46 -1.06 0.33 -13.02
C THR A 46 -2.26 -0.12 -12.20
N THR A 47 -2.31 -1.40 -11.85
CA THR A 47 -3.37 -1.98 -11.03
C THR A 47 -2.85 -2.36 -9.66
N ARG A 48 -3.57 -1.96 -8.63
CA ARG A 48 -3.21 -2.23 -7.23
C ARG A 48 -4.39 -2.84 -6.50
N ILE A 49 -4.12 -3.84 -5.69
CA ILE A 49 -5.10 -4.46 -4.78
C ILE A 49 -4.62 -4.20 -3.35
N TYR A 50 -5.51 -3.68 -2.52
CA TYR A 50 -5.27 -3.45 -1.11
C TYR A 50 -6.06 -4.44 -0.28
N MET A 51 -5.45 -5.00 0.73
CA MET A 51 -6.10 -5.87 1.71
C MET A 51 -5.82 -5.35 3.11
N ASP A 52 -6.89 -5.06 3.84
CA ASP A 52 -6.79 -4.62 5.23
C ASP A 52 -6.68 -5.82 6.19
N LYS A 53 -6.44 -5.52 7.46
CA LYS A 53 -6.35 -6.53 8.53
C LYS A 53 -7.65 -7.31 8.73
N GLU A 54 -8.80 -6.73 8.40
CA GLU A 54 -10.11 -7.38 8.41
C GLU A 54 -10.37 -8.25 7.18
N MET A 55 -9.38 -8.36 6.26
CA MET A 55 -9.45 -9.11 5.01
C MET A 55 -10.40 -8.52 3.95
N ASN A 56 -10.77 -7.25 4.09
CA ASN A 56 -11.48 -6.55 3.02
C ASN A 56 -10.49 -6.19 1.91
N MET A 57 -10.91 -6.41 0.69
CA MET A 57 -10.11 -6.09 -0.49
C MET A 57 -10.67 -4.88 -1.22
N PHE A 58 -9.76 -4.07 -1.72
CA PHE A 58 -10.08 -2.91 -2.54
C PHE A 58 -9.13 -2.89 -3.74
N ALA A 59 -9.62 -2.47 -4.87
CA ALA A 59 -8.83 -2.37 -6.09
C ALA A 59 -8.82 -0.93 -6.60
N THR A 60 -7.71 -0.53 -7.20
CA THR A 60 -7.60 0.71 -7.95
C THR A 60 -6.88 0.47 -9.26
N GLN A 61 -7.30 1.16 -10.30
CA GLN A 61 -6.69 1.15 -11.62
C GLN A 61 -6.24 2.57 -11.98
N GLY A 62 -5.07 2.69 -12.57
CA GLY A 62 -4.53 3.96 -13.03
C GLY A 62 -3.23 4.37 -12.38
N ASP A 63 -2.55 5.31 -13.02
CA ASP A 63 -1.23 5.81 -12.57
C ASP A 63 -1.37 6.81 -11.40
N SER A 64 -2.52 7.46 -11.31
CA SER A 64 -2.81 8.41 -10.24
C SER A 64 -3.63 7.75 -9.14
N ILE A 65 -3.12 7.77 -7.94
CA ILE A 65 -3.93 7.56 -6.74
C ILE A 65 -4.78 8.82 -6.58
N SER A 66 -5.82 8.93 -7.40
CA SER A 66 -6.87 9.90 -7.11
C SER A 66 -7.57 9.39 -5.87
N GLU A 67 -7.40 10.09 -4.78
CA GLU A 67 -8.11 9.86 -3.54
C GLU A 67 -9.60 9.77 -3.84
N GLY A 68 -10.17 8.58 -3.79
CA GLY A 68 -11.59 8.35 -4.01
C GLY A 68 -11.97 7.17 -4.90
N GLU A 69 -11.04 6.55 -5.59
CA GLU A 69 -11.33 5.44 -6.53
C GLU A 69 -10.96 4.05 -6.00
N LEU A 70 -11.00 3.86 -4.70
CA LEU A 70 -10.92 2.53 -4.12
C LEU A 70 -12.25 1.81 -4.33
N MET A 71 -12.27 0.88 -5.28
CA MET A 71 -13.44 0.04 -5.51
C MET A 71 -13.40 -1.16 -4.59
N PRO A 72 -14.43 -1.39 -3.77
CA PRO A 72 -14.49 -2.60 -2.96
C PRO A 72 -14.50 -3.83 -3.88
N LEU A 73 -13.62 -4.76 -3.59
CA LEU A 73 -13.45 -5.99 -4.36
C LEU A 73 -13.83 -7.19 -3.50
N PRO A 74 -15.06 -7.68 -3.55
CA PRO A 74 -15.46 -8.89 -2.85
C PRO A 74 -14.62 -10.09 -3.34
N PRO A 75 -14.32 -11.06 -2.47
CA PRO A 75 -13.53 -12.24 -2.84
C PRO A 75 -14.10 -13.01 -4.03
N GLU A 76 -15.42 -12.98 -4.20
CA GLU A 76 -16.13 -13.63 -5.30
C GLU A 76 -15.85 -12.98 -6.66
N GLN A 77 -15.60 -11.66 -6.66
CA GLN A 77 -15.33 -10.89 -7.88
C GLN A 77 -13.83 -10.81 -8.21
N LEU A 78 -12.96 -11.29 -7.33
CA LEU A 78 -11.51 -11.22 -7.50
C LEU A 78 -11.06 -11.87 -8.81
N VAL A 79 -11.55 -13.06 -9.12
CA VAL A 79 -11.18 -13.79 -10.34
C VAL A 79 -11.65 -13.05 -11.59
N THR A 80 -12.89 -12.54 -11.57
CA THR A 80 -13.45 -11.77 -12.69
C THR A 80 -12.66 -10.48 -12.91
N PHE A 81 -12.31 -9.80 -11.83
CA PHE A 81 -11.46 -8.61 -11.87
C PHE A 81 -10.08 -8.90 -12.48
N MET A 82 -9.43 -9.98 -12.05
CA MET A 82 -8.15 -10.42 -12.59
C MET A 82 -8.23 -10.72 -14.09
N GLN A 83 -9.29 -11.38 -14.53
CA GLN A 83 -9.52 -11.66 -15.95
C GLN A 83 -9.72 -10.38 -16.76
N THR A 84 -10.43 -9.41 -16.22
CA THR A 84 -10.64 -8.12 -16.85
C THR A 84 -9.33 -7.34 -17.00
N VAL A 85 -8.51 -7.31 -15.97
CA VAL A 85 -7.19 -6.66 -15.99
C VAL A 85 -6.29 -7.31 -17.04
N ARG A 86 -6.25 -8.64 -17.08
CA ARG A 86 -5.47 -9.38 -18.07
C ARG A 86 -5.96 -9.13 -19.50
N ALA A 87 -7.26 -9.05 -19.72
CA ALA A 87 -7.83 -8.77 -21.04
C ALA A 87 -7.47 -7.37 -21.52
N ALA A 88 -7.38 -6.40 -20.60
CA ALA A 88 -6.96 -5.04 -20.92
C ALA A 88 -5.45 -4.96 -21.24
N ASN A 89 -4.61 -5.60 -20.44
CA ASN A 89 -3.14 -5.59 -20.58
C ASN A 89 -2.55 -6.95 -20.21
N PRO A 90 -2.20 -7.80 -21.19
CA PRO A 90 -1.65 -9.14 -20.90
C PRO A 90 -0.31 -9.14 -20.17
N ASP A 91 0.48 -8.09 -20.32
CA ASP A 91 1.82 -7.98 -19.73
C ASP A 91 1.82 -7.20 -18.40
N GLU A 92 0.66 -6.76 -17.96
CA GLU A 92 0.53 -6.00 -16.72
C GLU A 92 0.72 -6.90 -15.50
N PHE A 93 1.38 -6.36 -14.50
CA PHE A 93 1.44 -6.99 -13.20
C PHE A 93 0.61 -6.19 -12.19
N VAL A 94 0.04 -6.89 -11.25
CA VAL A 94 -0.79 -6.33 -10.19
C VAL A 94 0.02 -6.29 -8.90
N ALA A 95 0.07 -5.14 -8.24
CA ALA A 95 0.67 -5.05 -6.92
C ALA A 95 -0.37 -5.34 -5.84
N LEU A 96 -0.08 -6.28 -4.98
CA LEU A 96 -0.88 -6.60 -3.80
C LEU A 96 -0.27 -5.92 -2.57
N TYR A 97 -1.02 -5.01 -1.98
CA TYR A 97 -0.69 -4.34 -0.73
C TYR A 97 -1.49 -4.99 0.39
N ALA A 98 -0.90 -5.91 1.10
CA ALA A 98 -1.52 -6.58 2.24
C ALA A 98 -1.00 -6.01 3.56
N ASP A 99 -1.89 -5.86 4.53
CA ASP A 99 -1.50 -5.52 5.89
C ASP A 99 -0.66 -6.65 6.50
N GLU A 100 0.28 -6.31 7.38
CA GLU A 100 1.15 -7.29 8.03
C GLU A 100 0.41 -8.27 8.93
N GLU A 101 -0.78 -7.90 9.41
CA GLU A 101 -1.65 -8.76 10.21
C GLU A 101 -2.47 -9.75 9.37
N VAL A 102 -2.46 -9.62 8.06
CA VAL A 102 -3.16 -10.55 7.16
C VAL A 102 -2.48 -11.92 7.21
N PRO A 103 -3.24 -13.01 7.43
CA PRO A 103 -2.68 -14.35 7.42
C PRO A 103 -1.98 -14.66 6.10
N TYR A 104 -0.77 -15.20 6.17
CA TYR A 104 0.03 -15.55 5.00
C TYR A 104 -0.71 -16.48 4.02
N GLY A 105 -1.52 -17.40 4.54
CA GLY A 105 -2.33 -18.29 3.70
C GLY A 105 -3.31 -17.56 2.78
N ARG A 106 -3.84 -16.41 3.21
CA ARG A 106 -4.71 -15.57 2.37
C ARG A 106 -3.94 -14.90 1.26
N ILE A 107 -2.75 -14.42 1.56
CA ILE A 107 -1.86 -13.82 0.55
C ILE A 107 -1.50 -14.85 -0.52
N VAL A 108 -1.11 -16.05 -0.10
CA VAL A 108 -0.78 -17.15 -1.02
C VAL A 108 -1.98 -17.56 -1.88
N ASP A 109 -3.18 -17.61 -1.32
CA ASP A 109 -4.40 -17.91 -2.07
C ASP A 109 -4.67 -16.90 -3.19
N ILE A 110 -4.46 -15.63 -2.94
CA ILE A 110 -4.61 -14.57 -3.94
C ILE A 110 -3.53 -14.68 -5.02
N LEU A 111 -2.28 -14.92 -4.62
CA LEU A 111 -1.18 -15.11 -5.56
C LEU A 111 -1.39 -16.33 -6.46
N ASP A 112 -1.89 -17.43 -5.90
CA ASP A 112 -2.21 -18.65 -6.64
C ASP A 112 -3.36 -18.41 -7.64
N LYS A 113 -4.42 -17.74 -7.22
CA LYS A 113 -5.52 -17.36 -8.11
C LYS A 113 -5.04 -16.45 -9.25
N GLY A 114 -4.16 -15.51 -8.98
CA GLY A 114 -3.55 -14.67 -10.00
C GLY A 114 -2.73 -15.49 -10.99
N SER A 115 -1.88 -16.37 -10.50
CA SER A 115 -1.05 -17.24 -11.33
C SER A 115 -1.90 -18.17 -12.22
N LYS A 116 -2.95 -18.78 -11.69
CA LYS A 116 -3.89 -19.63 -12.45
C LYS A 116 -4.61 -18.87 -13.55
N ASN A 117 -4.86 -17.57 -13.36
CA ASN A 117 -5.46 -16.71 -14.37
C ASN A 117 -4.42 -16.05 -15.29
N GLY A 118 -3.15 -16.40 -15.17
CA GLY A 118 -2.06 -15.89 -15.99
C GLY A 118 -1.69 -14.43 -15.72
N LEU A 119 -2.04 -13.91 -14.55
CA LEU A 119 -1.63 -12.60 -14.06
C LEU A 119 -0.38 -12.72 -13.18
N LYS A 120 0.52 -11.77 -13.34
CA LYS A 120 1.66 -11.62 -12.44
C LYS A 120 1.22 -10.74 -11.27
N ILE A 121 1.06 -11.32 -10.09
CA ILE A 121 0.81 -10.57 -8.86
C ILE A 121 2.12 -10.48 -8.08
N VAL A 122 2.46 -9.28 -7.67
CA VAL A 122 3.64 -8.98 -6.87
C VAL A 122 3.19 -8.44 -5.51
N LEU A 123 3.72 -9.02 -4.45
CA LEU A 123 3.47 -8.51 -3.11
C LEU A 123 4.29 -7.22 -2.90
N ALA A 124 3.60 -6.12 -2.68
CA ALA A 124 4.23 -4.87 -2.34
C ALA A 124 4.63 -4.85 -0.86
N THR A 125 5.85 -4.44 -0.62
CA THR A 125 6.42 -4.35 0.73
C THR A 125 6.98 -2.96 0.98
N LYS A 126 6.98 -2.52 2.24
CA LYS A 126 7.71 -1.30 2.61
C LYS A 126 9.22 -1.56 2.52
N PRO A 127 10.03 -0.55 2.16
CA PRO A 127 11.47 -0.66 2.35
C PRO A 127 11.72 -0.94 3.83
N ALA A 128 12.58 -1.91 4.12
CA ALA A 128 13.11 -2.04 5.46
C ALA A 128 13.71 -0.67 5.82
N SER A 129 13.15 -0.01 6.83
CA SER A 129 13.71 1.25 7.30
C SER A 129 15.18 1.00 7.61
N ALA A 130 16.04 1.97 7.28
CA ALA A 130 17.49 1.87 7.45
C ALA A 130 17.97 1.61 8.89
N THR A 131 17.06 1.39 9.81
CA THR A 131 17.30 0.94 11.18
C THR A 131 17.64 -0.55 11.26
N TYR A 132 17.51 -1.32 10.17
CA TYR A 132 18.23 -2.58 10.08
C TYR A 132 19.70 -2.22 9.87
N ALA A 133 20.38 -1.95 10.98
CA ALA A 133 21.82 -2.02 10.98
C ALA A 133 22.14 -3.41 10.39
N ALA A 134 22.71 -3.43 9.20
CA ALA A 134 23.32 -4.66 8.72
C ALA A 134 24.11 -5.22 9.90
N PRO A 135 23.97 -6.51 10.21
CA PRO A 135 24.84 -7.09 11.24
C PRO A 135 26.24 -6.64 10.86
N GLU A 136 26.86 -5.86 11.74
CA GLU A 136 28.27 -5.52 11.56
C GLU A 136 28.94 -6.82 11.16
N PRO A 137 29.72 -6.86 10.11
CA PRO A 137 30.45 -8.06 9.78
C PRO A 137 31.18 -8.40 11.08
N GLU A 138 30.75 -9.49 11.69
CA GLU A 138 31.37 -10.04 12.86
C GLU A 138 32.86 -9.96 12.54
N THR A 139 33.53 -9.02 13.19
CA THR A 139 34.95 -8.87 13.00
C THR A 139 35.50 -10.24 13.25
N ALA A 140 35.92 -10.90 12.17
CA ALA A 140 36.59 -12.17 12.28
C ALA A 140 37.60 -11.99 13.45
N PRO A 141 37.58 -12.87 14.41
CA PRO A 141 38.48 -12.71 15.57
C PRO A 141 39.82 -12.42 14.98
N GLU A 142 40.29 -11.22 15.28
CA GLU A 142 41.61 -10.78 14.85
C GLU A 142 42.56 -11.90 15.19
N ALA A 143 43.04 -12.58 14.16
CA ALA A 143 43.98 -13.67 14.34
C ALA A 143 45.13 -13.03 15.12
N THR A 144 45.22 -13.39 16.37
CA THR A 144 46.35 -12.98 17.22
C THR A 144 47.60 -13.26 16.42
N PRO A 145 48.38 -12.26 16.05
CA PRO A 145 49.62 -12.56 15.34
C PRO A 145 50.38 -13.56 16.17
N ALA A 146 50.60 -14.73 15.57
CA ALA A 146 51.38 -15.76 16.23
C ALA A 146 52.68 -15.08 16.65
N GLU A 147 52.92 -15.01 17.92
CA GLU A 147 54.21 -14.57 18.44
C GLU A 147 55.28 -15.37 17.73
N PRO A 148 56.31 -14.71 17.11
CA PRO A 148 57.36 -15.45 16.52
C PRO A 148 58.04 -16.25 17.64
N VAL A 149 57.93 -17.56 17.54
CA VAL A 149 58.68 -18.43 18.42
C VAL A 149 60.15 -18.25 18.06
N LEU A 150 60.82 -17.49 18.89
CA LEU A 150 62.28 -17.38 18.80
C LEU A 150 62.90 -18.72 19.13
N PRO A 151 63.90 -19.17 18.35
CA PRO A 151 64.57 -20.43 18.60
C PRO A 151 65.36 -20.42 19.94
#